data_09c57a7103aa8a4ed075a02202ea816f
#
_entry.id   09c57a7103aa8a4ed075a02202ea816f
#
_cell.length_a   1.000
_cell.length_b   1.000
_cell.length_c   1.000
_cell.angle_alpha   90.00
_cell.angle_beta   90.00
_cell.angle_gamma   90.00
#
_symmetry.space_group_name_H-M   'P 1'
#
loop_
_entity.id
_entity.type
_entity.pdbx_description
1 polymer ?
#
loop_
_entity_poly.entity_id
_entity_poly.type
_entity_poly.pdbx_seq_one_letter_code
_entity_poly.pdbx_strand_id
1 'polypeptide(L)'
;AVVREKHPGLLLIVAPRDPSRAAAVQRLFAAAGFATVAMSALSARNPALTVEVVVIDTLGILKPLYALADVALVGGSLLEIRGIGGHNPLEPAAFAKPIQFGPHMKNFRQIEQLLLSAGGATQVTDARRIAASLGELLTHHELAVRMGRQAHAVFTANQGAVEKTLASATALLDPADAHP
;
A
#
# COMPACT_ATOMS: atom_id res chain seq x y z
N ALA A 1 13.35 5.55 12.45
CA ALA A 1 14.60 6.19 12.89
C ALA A 1 15.61 6.19 11.73
N VAL A 2 16.23 5.04 11.37
CA VAL A 2 17.36 4.94 10.42
C VAL A 2 17.11 5.65 9.06
N VAL A 3 15.94 5.52 8.45
CA VAL A 3 15.64 6.18 7.17
C VAL A 3 15.55 7.70 7.35
N ARG A 4 15.02 8.18 8.47
CA ARG A 4 14.87 9.62 8.73
C ARG A 4 16.20 10.34 8.99
N GLU A 5 17.24 9.64 9.41
CA GLU A 5 18.59 10.24 9.52
C GLU A 5 19.08 10.76 8.18
N LYS A 6 18.72 10.08 7.09
CA LYS A 6 19.05 10.48 5.71
C LYS A 6 17.96 11.30 5.03
N HIS A 7 16.71 11.16 5.49
CA HIS A 7 15.53 11.83 4.95
C HIS A 7 14.75 12.51 6.09
N PRO A 8 15.25 13.62 6.64
CA PRO A 8 14.65 14.27 7.84
C PRO A 8 13.22 14.77 7.61
N GLY A 9 12.84 15.04 6.35
CA GLY A 9 11.47 15.42 5.96
C GLY A 9 10.51 14.24 5.74
N LEU A 10 10.94 12.99 6.00
CA LEU A 10 10.08 11.83 5.80
C LEU A 10 8.85 11.88 6.72
N LEU A 11 7.67 11.86 6.11
CA LEU A 11 6.39 11.68 6.78
C LEU A 11 5.93 10.23 6.61
N LEU A 12 5.66 9.55 7.72
CA LEU A 12 5.06 8.23 7.71
C LEU A 12 3.54 8.33 7.88
N ILE A 13 2.78 7.79 6.93
CA ILE A 13 1.33 7.66 7.04
C ILE A 13 1.01 6.19 7.35
N VAL A 14 0.35 5.93 8.47
CA VAL A 14 -0.02 4.58 8.91
C VAL A 14 -1.53 4.43 8.89
N ALA A 15 -2.03 3.51 8.08
CA ALA A 15 -3.45 3.19 7.98
C ALA A 15 -3.71 1.79 8.60
N PRO A 16 -4.12 1.69 9.86
CA PRO A 16 -4.57 0.43 10.44
C PRO A 16 -5.80 -0.07 9.68
N ARG A 17 -5.90 -1.39 9.45
CA ARG A 17 -7.08 -1.98 8.80
C ARG A 17 -8.38 -1.68 9.57
N ASP A 18 -8.28 -1.66 10.89
CA ASP A 18 -9.37 -1.29 11.79
C ASP A 18 -9.07 0.09 12.39
N PRO A 19 -9.84 1.14 12.05
CA PRO A 19 -9.63 2.48 12.59
C PRO A 19 -9.71 2.56 14.11
N SER A 20 -10.41 1.64 14.78
CA SER A 20 -10.46 1.59 16.25
C SER A 20 -9.08 1.38 16.88
N ARG A 21 -8.14 0.82 16.13
CA ARG A 21 -6.75 0.61 16.56
C ARG A 21 -5.86 1.86 16.42
N ALA A 22 -6.34 2.91 15.78
CA ALA A 22 -5.53 4.10 15.49
C ALA A 22 -4.93 4.71 16.76
N ALA A 23 -5.70 4.87 17.82
CA ALA A 23 -5.21 5.39 19.10
C ALA A 23 -4.10 4.52 19.73
N ALA A 24 -4.18 3.20 19.59
CA ALA A 24 -3.14 2.29 20.08
C ALA A 24 -1.86 2.40 19.24
N VAL A 25 -2.00 2.47 17.92
CA VAL A 25 -0.87 2.67 16.99
C VAL A 25 -0.19 4.01 17.24
N GLN A 26 -0.96 5.08 17.43
CA GLN A 26 -0.42 6.41 17.76
C GLN A 26 0.41 6.38 19.04
N ARG A 27 -0.09 5.73 20.11
CA ARG A 27 0.67 5.57 21.37
C ARG A 27 1.98 4.83 21.18
N LEU A 28 2.03 3.79 20.34
CA LEU A 28 3.27 3.06 20.07
C LEU A 28 4.32 3.96 19.41
N PHE A 29 3.96 4.78 18.45
CA PHE A 29 4.89 5.71 17.81
C PHE A 29 5.30 6.84 18.76
N ALA A 30 4.37 7.40 19.54
CA ALA A 30 4.68 8.41 20.56
C ALA A 30 5.64 7.87 21.63
N ALA A 31 5.43 6.65 22.11
CA ALA A 31 6.34 6.00 23.06
C ALA A 31 7.74 5.73 22.46
N ALA A 32 7.84 5.60 21.14
CA ALA A 32 9.12 5.50 20.43
C ALA A 32 9.74 6.88 20.10
N GLY A 33 9.17 7.98 20.61
CA GLY A 33 9.70 9.34 20.49
C GLY A 33 9.32 10.08 19.19
N PHE A 34 8.35 9.59 18.41
CA PHE A 34 7.91 10.25 17.20
C PHE A 34 6.78 11.24 17.47
N ALA A 35 6.83 12.41 16.82
CA ALA A 35 5.73 13.37 16.81
C ALA A 35 4.56 12.81 15.96
N THR A 36 3.49 12.39 16.63
CA THR A 36 2.37 11.68 15.99
C THR A 36 1.08 12.48 16.09
N VAL A 37 0.24 12.35 15.07
CA VAL A 37 -1.11 12.93 15.04
C VAL A 37 -2.10 11.96 14.39
N ALA A 38 -3.34 11.95 14.86
CA ALA A 38 -4.44 11.29 14.16
C ALA A 38 -4.88 12.14 12.96
N MET A 39 -5.28 11.51 11.87
CA MET A 39 -5.72 12.22 10.65
C MET A 39 -6.89 13.16 10.93
N SER A 40 -7.86 12.74 11.74
CA SER A 40 -9.01 13.57 12.14
C SER A 40 -8.64 14.82 12.94
N ALA A 41 -7.47 14.82 13.60
CA ALA A 41 -6.96 15.95 14.36
C ALA A 41 -6.06 16.89 13.56
N LEU A 42 -5.73 16.54 12.29
CA LEU A 42 -5.02 17.44 11.40
C LEU A 42 -5.90 18.65 11.04
N SER A 43 -5.43 19.84 11.40
CA SER A 43 -6.08 21.09 11.05
C SER A 43 -5.17 21.90 10.14
N ALA A 44 -5.72 22.44 9.06
CA ALA A 44 -5.01 23.38 8.18
C ALA A 44 -4.53 24.66 8.89
N ARG A 45 -5.01 24.89 10.12
CA ARG A 45 -4.70 26.08 10.93
C ARG A 45 -3.48 25.95 11.84
N ASN A 46 -2.82 24.76 11.84
CA ASN A 46 -1.63 24.58 12.70
C ASN A 46 -0.42 24.10 11.88
N PRO A 47 0.20 24.99 11.06
CA PRO A 47 1.35 24.66 10.21
C PRO A 47 2.65 24.46 10.99
N ALA A 48 2.67 24.70 12.31
CA ALA A 48 3.87 24.62 13.15
C ALA A 48 4.15 23.23 13.75
N LEU A 49 3.30 22.24 13.48
CA LEU A 49 3.56 20.88 13.96
C LEU A 49 4.51 20.17 12.98
N THR A 50 5.73 19.92 13.43
CA THR A 50 6.65 18.95 12.82
C THR A 50 6.11 17.55 13.06
N VAL A 51 5.07 17.17 12.33
CA VAL A 51 4.48 15.83 12.40
C VAL A 51 5.38 14.86 11.68
N GLU A 52 5.70 13.75 12.31
CA GLU A 52 6.53 12.68 11.76
C GLU A 52 5.71 11.45 11.36
N VAL A 53 4.60 11.24 12.06
CA VAL A 53 3.69 10.10 11.80
C VAL A 53 2.25 10.59 11.83
N VAL A 54 1.53 10.34 10.76
CA VAL A 54 0.07 10.50 10.70
C VAL A 54 -0.58 9.12 10.80
N VAL A 55 -1.46 8.94 11.75
CA VAL A 55 -2.24 7.70 11.89
C VAL A 55 -3.65 7.92 11.37
N ILE A 56 -4.06 7.10 10.43
CA ILE A 56 -5.39 7.17 9.82
C ILE A 56 -6.41 6.54 10.76
N ASP A 57 -7.34 7.33 11.22
CA ASP A 57 -8.43 6.96 12.14
C ASP A 57 -9.83 7.08 11.50
N THR A 58 -9.88 7.34 10.18
CA THR A 58 -11.10 7.50 9.40
C THR A 58 -11.12 6.56 8.20
N LEU A 59 -12.31 6.19 7.74
CA LEU A 59 -12.51 5.35 6.56
C LEU A 59 -12.58 6.18 5.27
N GLY A 60 -12.27 5.54 4.14
CA GLY A 60 -12.51 6.10 2.80
C GLY A 60 -11.42 7.03 2.26
N ILE A 61 -10.42 7.41 3.06
CA ILE A 61 -9.39 8.38 2.66
C ILE A 61 -8.08 7.75 2.15
N LEU A 62 -7.95 6.42 2.16
CA LEU A 62 -6.70 5.75 1.80
C LEU A 62 -6.31 5.97 0.32
N LYS A 63 -7.28 5.92 -0.59
CA LYS A 63 -7.02 6.11 -2.03
C LYS A 63 -6.35 7.45 -2.36
N PRO A 64 -6.88 8.62 -1.94
CA PRO A 64 -6.20 9.89 -2.20
C PRO A 64 -4.82 9.98 -1.54
N LEU A 65 -4.59 9.28 -0.42
CA LEU A 65 -3.27 9.26 0.23
C LEU A 65 -2.23 8.51 -0.60
N TYR A 66 -2.61 7.49 -1.36
CA TYR A 66 -1.69 6.86 -2.31
C TYR A 66 -1.23 7.83 -3.40
N ALA A 67 -2.07 8.76 -3.85
CA ALA A 67 -1.66 9.77 -4.82
C ALA A 67 -0.50 10.64 -4.31
N LEU A 68 -0.44 10.90 -3.00
CA LEU A 68 0.57 11.73 -2.34
C LEU A 68 1.82 10.93 -1.91
N ALA A 69 1.73 9.60 -1.83
CA ALA A 69 2.83 8.77 -1.35
C ALA A 69 3.98 8.69 -2.36
N ASP A 70 5.21 8.65 -1.88
CA ASP A 70 6.40 8.33 -2.69
C ASP A 70 6.62 6.81 -2.79
N VAL A 71 6.33 6.08 -1.70
CA VAL A 71 6.47 4.62 -1.61
C VAL A 71 5.32 4.06 -0.78
N ALA A 72 4.79 2.90 -1.15
CA ALA A 72 3.76 2.20 -0.41
C ALA A 72 4.28 0.89 0.19
N LEU A 73 4.15 0.70 1.51
CA LEU A 73 4.35 -0.58 2.17
C LEU A 73 2.98 -1.22 2.45
N VAL A 74 2.71 -2.34 1.80
CA VAL A 74 1.45 -3.08 1.94
C VAL A 74 1.49 -3.95 3.20
N GLY A 75 0.62 -3.60 4.15
CA GLY A 75 0.53 -4.27 5.44
C GLY A 75 -0.09 -5.67 5.38
N GLY A 76 -0.10 -6.37 6.54
CA GLY A 76 -0.64 -7.72 6.66
C GLY A 76 0.16 -8.81 5.95
N SER A 77 1.39 -8.49 5.51
CA SER A 77 2.24 -9.35 4.69
C SER A 77 3.58 -9.72 5.31
N LEU A 78 4.03 -9.02 6.36
CA LEU A 78 5.36 -9.22 6.97
C LEU A 78 5.42 -10.42 7.91
N LEU A 79 4.32 -10.71 8.59
CA LEU A 79 4.22 -11.81 9.54
C LEU A 79 3.13 -12.77 9.07
N GLU A 80 3.33 -14.06 9.30
CA GLU A 80 2.29 -15.04 9.09
C GLU A 80 1.26 -14.95 10.22
N ILE A 81 0.10 -14.39 9.91
CA ILE A 81 -1.01 -14.25 10.85
C ILE A 81 -2.21 -15.02 10.31
N ARG A 82 -2.79 -15.90 11.13
CA ARG A 82 -3.98 -16.69 10.76
C ARG A 82 -5.12 -15.75 10.30
N GLY A 83 -5.67 -16.02 9.12
CA GLY A 83 -6.76 -15.22 8.55
C GLY A 83 -6.31 -13.94 7.83
N ILE A 84 -5.01 -13.58 7.86
CA ILE A 84 -4.43 -12.46 7.12
C ILE A 84 -3.47 -13.01 6.07
N GLY A 85 -3.53 -12.48 4.87
CA GLY A 85 -2.68 -12.91 3.75
C GLY A 85 -2.36 -11.76 2.81
N GLY A 86 -1.90 -10.65 3.40
CA GLY A 86 -1.62 -9.39 2.71
C GLY A 86 -2.87 -8.54 2.47
N HIS A 87 -2.67 -7.24 2.33
CA HIS A 87 -3.66 -6.31 1.81
C HIS A 87 -3.51 -6.15 0.30
N ASN A 88 -4.45 -5.46 -0.34
CA ASN A 88 -4.52 -5.33 -1.80
C ASN A 88 -3.37 -4.46 -2.37
N PRO A 89 -2.38 -5.04 -3.07
CA PRO A 89 -1.27 -4.27 -3.64
C PRO A 89 -1.66 -3.53 -4.94
N LEU A 90 -2.82 -3.82 -5.53
CA LEU A 90 -3.31 -3.09 -6.69
C LEU A 90 -3.79 -1.67 -6.35
N GLU A 91 -4.08 -1.40 -5.06
CA GLU A 91 -4.46 -0.05 -4.66
C GLU A 91 -3.33 0.97 -4.87
N PRO A 92 -2.11 0.80 -4.33
CA PRO A 92 -1.00 1.69 -4.64
C PRO A 92 -0.53 1.58 -6.09
N ALA A 93 -0.66 0.41 -6.74
CA ALA A 93 -0.34 0.22 -8.15
C ALA A 93 -1.18 1.11 -9.07
N ALA A 94 -2.46 1.32 -8.74
CA ALA A 94 -3.37 2.22 -9.48
C ALA A 94 -2.85 3.67 -9.52
N PHE A 95 -2.04 4.08 -8.55
CA PHE A 95 -1.44 5.41 -8.46
C PHE A 95 0.03 5.45 -8.91
N ALA A 96 0.48 4.43 -9.61
CA ALA A 96 1.86 4.30 -10.09
C ALA A 96 2.90 4.47 -8.96
N LYS A 97 2.64 3.90 -7.78
CA LYS A 97 3.56 3.95 -6.65
C LYS A 97 4.44 2.70 -6.59
N PRO A 98 5.74 2.83 -6.28
CA PRO A 98 6.58 1.67 -5.97
C PRO A 98 6.07 1.00 -4.71
N ILE A 99 6.05 -0.34 -4.73
CA ILE A 99 5.38 -1.13 -3.72
C ILE A 99 6.40 -1.99 -2.96
N GLN A 100 6.26 -2.03 -1.65
CA GLN A 100 6.92 -3.02 -0.79
C GLN A 100 5.85 -3.89 -0.12
N PHE A 101 6.12 -5.17 0.03
CA PHE A 101 5.29 -6.09 0.81
C PHE A 101 6.15 -7.24 1.39
N GLY A 102 5.63 -7.89 2.43
CA GLY A 102 6.27 -9.05 3.01
C GLY A 102 5.96 -10.35 2.26
N PRO A 103 6.51 -11.51 2.72
CA PRO A 103 6.37 -12.79 2.03
C PRO A 103 4.99 -13.45 2.17
N HIS A 104 4.09 -12.91 3.00
CA HIS A 104 2.81 -13.53 3.32
C HIS A 104 1.65 -12.87 2.55
N MET A 105 1.68 -12.99 1.21
CA MET A 105 0.68 -12.43 0.27
C MET A 105 -0.32 -13.47 -0.25
N LYS A 106 -0.69 -14.47 0.55
CA LYS A 106 -1.51 -15.62 0.10
C LYS A 106 -2.85 -15.25 -0.54
N ASN A 107 -3.46 -14.13 -0.11
CA ASN A 107 -4.72 -13.63 -0.68
C ASN A 107 -4.51 -12.97 -2.05
N PHE A 108 -3.28 -12.63 -2.39
CA PHE A 108 -2.92 -11.90 -3.61
C PHE A 108 -1.74 -12.54 -4.34
N ARG A 109 -1.53 -13.86 -4.19
CA ARG A 109 -0.35 -14.59 -4.71
C ARG A 109 -0.10 -14.34 -6.20
N GLN A 110 -1.15 -14.36 -7.02
CA GLN A 110 -1.01 -14.10 -8.45
C GLN A 110 -0.52 -12.68 -8.73
N ILE A 111 -1.11 -11.70 -8.04
CA ILE A 111 -0.74 -10.27 -8.19
C ILE A 111 0.65 -10.01 -7.63
N GLU A 112 1.03 -10.65 -6.52
CA GLU A 112 2.38 -10.62 -5.97
C GLU A 112 3.40 -11.04 -7.03
N GLN A 113 3.21 -12.20 -7.66
CA GLN A 113 4.12 -12.71 -8.69
C GLN A 113 4.20 -11.78 -9.90
N LEU A 114 3.08 -11.24 -10.37
CA LEU A 114 3.05 -10.30 -11.48
C LEU A 114 3.80 -9.01 -11.15
N LEU A 115 3.59 -8.44 -9.96
CA LEU A 115 4.27 -7.22 -9.53
C LEU A 115 5.78 -7.42 -9.36
N LEU A 116 6.21 -8.56 -8.79
CA LEU A 116 7.64 -8.88 -8.65
C LEU A 116 8.29 -9.10 -10.01
N SER A 117 7.67 -9.88 -10.90
CA SER A 117 8.18 -10.18 -12.23
C SER A 117 8.28 -8.94 -13.11
N ALA A 118 7.32 -8.02 -12.99
CA ALA A 118 7.34 -6.74 -13.68
C ALA A 118 8.33 -5.73 -13.10
N GLY A 119 8.89 -5.99 -11.91
CA GLY A 119 9.72 -5.02 -11.18
C GLY A 119 8.92 -3.85 -10.59
N GLY A 120 7.60 -4.02 -10.39
CA GLY A 120 6.71 -3.02 -9.80
C GLY A 120 6.66 -3.07 -8.27
N ALA A 121 7.22 -4.12 -7.67
CA ALA A 121 7.28 -4.31 -6.23
C ALA A 121 8.59 -4.94 -5.77
N THR A 122 8.91 -4.76 -4.49
CA THR A 122 10.01 -5.42 -3.79
C THR A 122 9.46 -6.21 -2.60
N GLN A 123 9.85 -7.47 -2.48
CA GLN A 123 9.55 -8.26 -1.30
C GLN A 123 10.57 -7.94 -0.20
N VAL A 124 10.07 -7.63 1.00
CA VAL A 124 10.86 -7.28 2.18
C VAL A 124 10.49 -8.22 3.33
N THR A 125 11.49 -8.70 4.07
CA THR A 125 11.28 -9.74 5.09
C THR A 125 11.33 -9.23 6.53
N ASP A 126 11.97 -8.08 6.73
CA ASP A 126 12.23 -7.53 8.05
C ASP A 126 12.44 -6.00 8.02
N ALA A 127 12.52 -5.39 9.18
CA ALA A 127 12.67 -3.94 9.33
C ALA A 127 13.94 -3.40 8.65
N ARG A 128 15.04 -4.17 8.59
CA ARG A 128 16.29 -3.75 7.94
C ARG A 128 16.10 -3.70 6.44
N ARG A 129 15.47 -4.72 5.85
CA ARG A 129 15.16 -4.78 4.42
C ARG A 129 14.18 -3.68 4.01
N ILE A 130 13.15 -3.41 4.83
CA ILE A 130 12.25 -2.28 4.62
C ILE A 130 13.03 -0.97 4.58
N ALA A 131 13.87 -0.72 5.60
CA ALA A 131 14.63 0.53 5.69
C ALA A 131 15.61 0.69 4.52
N ALA A 132 16.31 -0.37 4.11
CA ALA A 132 17.24 -0.34 3.00
C ALA A 132 16.54 -0.01 1.68
N SER A 133 15.50 -0.77 1.34
CA SER A 133 14.73 -0.58 0.10
C SER A 133 13.99 0.76 0.08
N LEU A 134 13.40 1.19 1.22
CA LEU A 134 12.78 2.50 1.33
C LEU A 134 13.79 3.63 1.12
N GLY A 135 14.96 3.55 1.78
CA GLY A 135 16.02 4.53 1.62
C GLY A 135 16.54 4.62 0.18
N GLU A 136 16.67 3.49 -0.51
CA GLU A 136 17.05 3.44 -1.93
C GLU A 136 16.00 4.15 -2.81
N LEU A 137 14.71 3.84 -2.64
CA LEU A 137 13.64 4.44 -3.43
C LEU A 137 13.49 5.95 -3.18
N LEU A 138 13.68 6.41 -1.94
CA LEU A 138 13.64 7.83 -1.60
C LEU A 138 14.86 8.60 -2.12
N THR A 139 16.01 7.93 -2.26
CA THR A 139 17.24 8.54 -2.78
C THR A 139 17.24 8.58 -4.30
N HIS A 140 16.76 7.52 -4.95
CA HIS A 140 16.81 7.35 -6.41
C HIS A 140 15.42 7.52 -7.03
N HIS A 141 15.02 8.77 -7.22
CA HIS A 141 13.69 9.11 -7.75
C HIS A 141 13.35 8.42 -9.07
N GLU A 142 14.32 8.30 -9.99
CA GLU A 142 14.10 7.61 -11.28
C GLU A 142 13.77 6.12 -11.10
N LEU A 143 14.41 5.46 -10.13
CA LEU A 143 14.10 4.08 -9.77
C LEU A 143 12.66 3.97 -9.25
N ALA A 144 12.26 4.85 -8.34
CA ALA A 144 10.93 4.87 -7.77
C ALA A 144 9.86 5.10 -8.86
N VAL A 145 10.07 6.07 -9.75
CA VAL A 145 9.16 6.36 -10.88
C VAL A 145 9.06 5.17 -11.82
N ARG A 146 10.18 4.54 -12.20
CA ARG A 146 10.18 3.36 -13.06
C ARG A 146 9.40 2.21 -12.44
N MET A 147 9.68 1.91 -11.17
CA MET A 147 9.01 0.86 -10.42
C MET A 147 7.51 1.12 -10.29
N GLY A 148 7.11 2.36 -10.01
CA GLY A 148 5.72 2.78 -9.98
C GLY A 148 5.00 2.60 -11.31
N ARG A 149 5.64 2.94 -12.43
CA ARG A 149 5.09 2.70 -13.79
C ARG A 149 4.89 1.21 -14.07
N GLN A 150 5.83 0.37 -13.66
CA GLN A 150 5.73 -1.08 -13.80
C GLN A 150 4.57 -1.64 -12.94
N ALA A 151 4.40 -1.15 -11.71
CA ALA A 151 3.24 -1.51 -10.88
C ALA A 151 1.91 -1.10 -11.53
N HIS A 152 1.85 0.10 -12.10
CA HIS A 152 0.65 0.60 -12.79
C HIS A 152 0.33 -0.22 -14.06
N ALA A 153 1.33 -0.66 -14.80
CA ALA A 153 1.11 -1.54 -15.96
C ALA A 153 0.45 -2.86 -15.54
N VAL A 154 0.89 -3.45 -14.41
CA VAL A 154 0.24 -4.65 -13.84
C VAL A 154 -1.20 -4.34 -13.43
N PHE A 155 -1.45 -3.22 -12.77
CA PHE A 155 -2.81 -2.79 -12.42
C PHE A 155 -3.70 -2.70 -13.65
N THR A 156 -3.25 -2.00 -14.70
CA THR A 156 -4.02 -1.80 -15.94
C THR A 156 -4.32 -3.12 -16.65
N ALA A 157 -3.35 -4.03 -16.70
CA ALA A 157 -3.53 -5.35 -17.32
C ALA A 157 -4.53 -6.23 -16.55
N ASN A 158 -4.73 -5.97 -15.25
CA ASN A 158 -5.68 -6.70 -14.40
C ASN A 158 -7.03 -5.98 -14.24
N GLN A 159 -7.23 -4.84 -14.90
CA GLN A 159 -8.56 -4.22 -15.00
C GLN A 159 -9.48 -5.04 -15.91
N GLY A 160 -10.78 -4.90 -15.72
CA GLY A 160 -11.77 -5.59 -16.54
C GLY A 160 -12.10 -7.01 -16.11
N ALA A 161 -11.64 -7.46 -14.94
CA ALA A 161 -12.02 -8.78 -14.41
C ALA A 161 -13.52 -8.88 -14.16
N VAL A 162 -14.17 -7.80 -13.73
CA VAL A 162 -15.61 -7.73 -13.48
C VAL A 162 -16.37 -7.81 -14.80
N GLU A 163 -15.96 -7.04 -15.81
CA GLU A 163 -16.55 -7.04 -17.15
C GLU A 163 -16.41 -8.41 -17.82
N LYS A 164 -15.26 -9.05 -17.70
CA LYS A 164 -15.04 -10.41 -18.23
C LYS A 164 -15.91 -11.44 -17.52
N THR A 165 -16.03 -11.36 -16.20
CA THR A 165 -16.89 -12.24 -15.40
C THR A 165 -18.35 -12.03 -15.76
N LEU A 166 -18.79 -10.78 -15.90
CA LEU A 166 -20.15 -10.44 -16.29
C LEU A 166 -20.47 -10.95 -17.70
N ALA A 167 -19.56 -10.73 -18.65
CA ALA A 167 -19.72 -11.23 -20.03
C ALA A 167 -19.84 -12.77 -20.05
N SER A 168 -18.98 -13.47 -19.28
CA SER A 168 -19.04 -14.93 -19.16
C SER A 168 -20.34 -15.41 -18.50
N ALA A 169 -20.79 -14.71 -17.45
CA ALA A 169 -22.06 -15.05 -16.77
C ALA A 169 -23.26 -14.78 -17.67
N THR A 170 -23.27 -13.67 -18.43
CA THR A 170 -24.34 -13.35 -19.37
C THR A 170 -24.40 -14.40 -20.48
N ALA A 171 -23.26 -14.82 -21.03
CA ALA A 171 -23.20 -15.86 -22.05
C ALA A 171 -23.74 -17.22 -21.56
N LEU A 172 -23.57 -17.53 -20.26
CA LEU A 172 -24.11 -18.76 -19.66
C LEU A 172 -25.61 -18.68 -19.36
N LEU A 173 -26.15 -17.46 -19.25
CA LEU A 173 -27.57 -17.21 -18.93
C LEU A 173 -28.41 -16.93 -20.20
N ASP A 174 -27.78 -16.80 -21.37
CA ASP A 174 -28.49 -16.54 -22.62
C ASP A 174 -29.14 -17.86 -23.12
N PRO A 175 -30.46 -17.96 -23.13
CA PRO A 175 -31.13 -19.22 -23.45
C PRO A 175 -31.08 -19.61 -24.95
N ALA A 176 -30.38 -18.84 -25.79
CA ALA A 176 -30.33 -19.07 -27.24
C ALA A 176 -29.53 -20.33 -27.64
N ASP A 177 -28.67 -20.90 -26.74
CA ASP A 177 -27.87 -22.10 -27.01
C ASP A 177 -28.47 -23.39 -26.38
N ALA A 178 -29.69 -23.36 -25.89
CA ALA A 178 -30.39 -24.51 -25.29
C ALA A 178 -31.42 -25.11 -26.25
N HIS A 179 -31.02 -25.45 -27.47
CA HIS A 179 -31.81 -26.35 -28.32
C HIS A 179 -30.93 -27.45 -28.93
N PRO A 180 -31.30 -28.72 -28.72
CA PRO A 180 -30.69 -29.87 -29.41
C PRO A 180 -31.10 -29.95 -30.87
#